data_5adfc6282fec21207766530986b78145
#
_entry.id   5adfc6282fec21207766530986b78145
#
_cell.length_a   1.000
_cell.length_b   1.000
_cell.length_c   1.000
_cell.angle_alpha   90.00
_cell.angle_beta   90.00
_cell.angle_gamma   90.00
#
_symmetry.space_group_name_H-M   'P 1'
#
loop_
_entity.id
_entity.type
_entity.pdbx_description
1 polymer ?
#
loop_
_entity_poly.entity_id
_entity_poly.type
_entity_poly.pdbx_seq_one_letter_code
_entity_poly.pdbx_strand_id
1 'polypeptide(L)'
;MALAQAPEQQPTVLHLSQTAERKVVRDLLRVELRAEETGADPVALQSSINRRMAAALALAHRSQAIEVETGTYGVNEEQPQNRPSRWRGSQSLVLTGKAADAVLKLAGILQSDGLIMSSLDYEVSPETVRGAEEDLTAEALAGLDHRAASVAERMHLSVVRYRDLRVGNAETGGGPTPRFAAMAMAAPVGEPGRAVIRVMVSAELLLGLHP
;
A
#
# COMPACT_ATOMS: atom_id res chain seq x y z
N MET A 1 -6.99 -44.09 -55.18
CA MET A 1 -7.96 -43.23 -54.54
C MET A 1 -7.18 -42.45 -53.45
N ALA A 2 -6.87 -41.19 -53.67
CA ALA A 2 -6.24 -40.32 -52.70
C ALA A 2 -7.36 -39.73 -51.81
N LEU A 3 -7.32 -40.06 -50.53
CA LEU A 3 -8.19 -39.42 -49.55
C LEU A 3 -7.74 -37.98 -49.39
N ALA A 4 -8.55 -37.04 -49.89
CA ALA A 4 -8.33 -35.63 -49.64
C ALA A 4 -8.46 -35.37 -48.11
N GLN A 5 -7.36 -35.07 -47.44
CA GLN A 5 -7.40 -34.56 -46.06
C GLN A 5 -8.12 -33.22 -46.09
N ALA A 6 -9.25 -33.12 -45.37
CA ALA A 6 -9.93 -31.88 -45.15
C ALA A 6 -8.96 -30.91 -44.46
N PRO A 7 -8.89 -29.63 -44.86
CA PRO A 7 -8.02 -28.65 -44.24
C PRO A 7 -8.36 -28.58 -42.73
N GLU A 8 -7.37 -28.87 -41.87
CA GLU A 8 -7.52 -28.63 -40.44
C GLU A 8 -7.77 -27.15 -40.25
N GLN A 9 -8.99 -26.79 -39.90
CA GLN A 9 -9.36 -25.43 -39.57
C GLN A 9 -8.60 -25.05 -38.32
N GLN A 10 -7.64 -24.15 -38.45
CA GLN A 10 -6.91 -23.61 -37.31
C GLN A 10 -7.93 -22.93 -36.37
N PRO A 11 -7.93 -23.27 -35.07
CA PRO A 11 -8.85 -22.65 -34.13
C PRO A 11 -8.60 -21.14 -34.05
N THR A 12 -9.69 -20.36 -34.03
CA THR A 12 -9.59 -18.92 -33.82
C THR A 12 -9.12 -18.65 -32.39
N VAL A 13 -8.11 -17.80 -32.23
CA VAL A 13 -7.59 -17.39 -30.91
C VAL A 13 -8.18 -16.02 -30.56
N LEU A 14 -8.82 -15.94 -29.40
CA LEU A 14 -9.37 -14.71 -28.85
C LEU A 14 -8.51 -14.26 -27.66
N HIS A 15 -7.99 -13.03 -27.71
CA HIS A 15 -7.26 -12.41 -26.62
C HIS A 15 -8.16 -11.39 -25.93
N LEU A 16 -8.37 -11.55 -24.65
CA LEU A 16 -9.17 -10.63 -23.84
C LEU A 16 -8.44 -10.24 -22.56
N SER A 17 -8.75 -9.03 -22.09
CA SER A 17 -8.42 -8.60 -20.73
C SER A 17 -9.65 -7.97 -20.09
N GLN A 18 -9.82 -8.20 -18.81
CA GLN A 18 -10.89 -7.62 -17.99
C GLN A 18 -10.29 -7.07 -16.71
N THR A 19 -10.78 -5.89 -16.31
CA THR A 19 -10.37 -5.25 -15.05
C THR A 19 -11.62 -5.10 -14.18
N ALA A 20 -11.50 -5.47 -12.92
CA ALA A 20 -12.44 -5.12 -11.87
C ALA A 20 -11.80 -4.11 -10.91
N GLU A 21 -12.60 -3.18 -10.40
CA GLU A 21 -12.09 -2.17 -9.47
C GLU A 21 -13.09 -1.86 -8.36
N ARG A 22 -12.55 -1.53 -7.17
CA ARG A 22 -13.36 -1.17 -5.99
C ARG A 22 -12.73 0.00 -5.25
N LYS A 23 -13.58 0.96 -4.83
CA LYS A 23 -13.17 2.03 -3.91
C LYS A 23 -13.29 1.53 -2.48
N VAL A 24 -12.16 1.56 -1.75
CA VAL A 24 -12.08 1.18 -0.33
C VAL A 24 -11.68 2.37 0.52
N VAL A 25 -12.05 2.35 1.78
CA VAL A 25 -11.59 3.35 2.77
C VAL A 25 -10.16 2.98 3.16
N ARG A 26 -9.32 3.98 3.39
CA ARG A 26 -8.00 3.81 3.98
C ARG A 26 -8.17 3.62 5.48
N ASP A 27 -8.15 2.39 5.93
CA ASP A 27 -8.54 1.93 7.28
C ASP A 27 -7.37 1.79 8.26
N LEU A 28 -6.16 2.14 7.83
CA LEU A 28 -4.95 2.05 8.62
C LEU A 28 -4.29 3.42 8.75
N LEU A 29 -4.08 3.89 9.97
CA LEU A 29 -3.34 5.13 10.22
C LEU A 29 -1.88 4.80 10.52
N ARG A 30 -0.98 5.45 9.80
CA ARG A 30 0.46 5.41 10.00
C ARG A 30 0.94 6.81 10.41
N VAL A 31 1.62 6.89 11.56
CA VAL A 31 2.22 8.13 12.06
C VAL A 31 3.70 7.89 12.27
N GLU A 32 4.54 8.74 11.69
CA GLU A 32 5.97 8.74 11.96
C GLU A 32 6.33 9.92 12.86
N LEU A 33 6.99 9.59 13.97
CA LEU A 33 7.59 10.56 14.88
C LEU A 33 9.11 10.38 14.90
N ARG A 34 9.82 11.43 15.28
CA ARG A 34 11.28 11.36 15.43
C ARG A 34 11.75 12.07 16.69
N ALA A 35 12.72 11.47 17.37
CA ALA A 35 13.59 12.18 18.30
C ALA A 35 14.70 12.82 17.49
N GLU A 36 14.92 14.11 17.67
CA GLU A 36 15.99 14.86 16.99
C GLU A 36 16.72 15.74 18.01
N GLU A 37 18.05 15.80 17.91
CA GLU A 37 18.88 16.62 18.77
C GLU A 37 20.13 17.07 18.04
N THR A 38 20.68 18.22 18.45
CA THR A 38 21.95 18.74 17.94
C THR A 38 22.88 19.07 19.12
N GLY A 39 24.17 18.79 18.99
CA GLY A 39 25.14 19.02 20.05
C GLY A 39 26.57 19.04 19.54
N ALA A 40 27.50 19.43 20.42
CA ALA A 40 28.95 19.43 20.12
C ALA A 40 29.58 18.04 20.35
N ASP A 41 29.02 17.25 21.28
CA ASP A 41 29.53 15.92 21.63
C ASP A 41 28.58 14.82 21.05
N PRO A 42 29.05 14.01 20.09
CA PRO A 42 28.27 12.97 19.48
C PRO A 42 27.86 11.85 20.47
N VAL A 43 28.69 11.56 21.50
CA VAL A 43 28.38 10.49 22.45
C VAL A 43 27.25 10.91 23.41
N ALA A 44 27.32 12.14 23.91
CA ALA A 44 26.26 12.71 24.73
C ALA A 44 24.92 12.80 23.95
N LEU A 45 25.01 13.23 22.71
CA LEU A 45 23.88 13.33 21.81
C LEU A 45 23.22 11.96 21.55
N GLN A 46 24.00 10.94 21.22
CA GLN A 46 23.50 9.56 21.06
C GLN A 46 22.81 9.05 22.33
N SER A 47 23.43 9.26 23.48
CA SER A 47 22.89 8.85 24.77
C SER A 47 21.55 9.52 25.07
N SER A 48 21.39 10.78 24.70
CA SER A 48 20.16 11.55 24.87
C SER A 48 19.03 11.01 23.98
N ILE A 49 19.30 10.82 22.68
CA ILE A 49 18.34 10.26 21.71
C ILE A 49 17.89 8.86 22.16
N ASN A 50 18.85 7.99 22.54
CA ASN A 50 18.54 6.63 22.98
C ASN A 50 17.64 6.61 24.22
N ARG A 51 17.89 7.47 25.21
CA ARG A 51 17.03 7.58 26.41
C ARG A 51 15.62 8.03 26.04
N ARG A 52 15.49 9.05 25.18
CA ARG A 52 14.18 9.56 24.73
C ARG A 52 13.42 8.49 23.96
N MET A 53 14.09 7.79 23.06
CA MET A 53 13.46 6.71 22.28
C MET A 53 13.06 5.52 23.15
N ALA A 54 13.90 5.13 24.13
CA ALA A 54 13.55 4.06 25.08
C ALA A 54 12.31 4.40 25.90
N ALA A 55 12.18 5.64 26.36
CA ALA A 55 10.98 6.11 27.07
C ALA A 55 9.74 6.08 26.18
N ALA A 56 9.88 6.54 24.92
CA ALA A 56 8.81 6.53 23.93
C ALA A 56 8.31 5.10 23.62
N LEU A 57 9.25 4.16 23.41
CA LEU A 57 8.94 2.75 23.17
C LEU A 57 8.25 2.11 24.39
N ALA A 58 8.73 2.36 25.59
CA ALA A 58 8.11 1.84 26.81
C ALA A 58 6.67 2.34 27.00
N LEU A 59 6.36 3.55 26.56
CA LEU A 59 5.00 4.09 26.57
C LEU A 59 4.15 3.48 25.46
N ALA A 60 4.68 3.39 24.25
CA ALA A 60 3.97 2.90 23.07
C ALA A 60 3.58 1.42 23.19
N HIS A 61 4.45 0.58 23.73
CA HIS A 61 4.17 -0.85 23.94
C HIS A 61 3.09 -1.15 25.00
N ARG A 62 2.58 -0.16 25.72
CA ARG A 62 1.42 -0.33 26.59
C ARG A 62 0.12 -0.50 25.81
N SER A 63 0.08 -0.12 24.55
CA SER A 63 -1.08 -0.26 23.68
C SER A 63 -0.92 -1.47 22.77
N GLN A 64 -1.73 -2.52 22.98
CA GLN A 64 -1.74 -3.72 22.13
C GLN A 64 -2.43 -3.49 20.77
N ALA A 65 -3.16 -2.40 20.62
CA ALA A 65 -3.88 -2.07 19.40
C ALA A 65 -3.05 -1.25 18.40
N ILE A 66 -1.82 -0.90 18.76
CA ILE A 66 -0.91 -0.09 17.96
C ILE A 66 0.36 -0.88 17.72
N GLU A 67 0.68 -1.09 16.46
CA GLU A 67 1.97 -1.63 16.05
C GLU A 67 3.03 -0.53 16.14
N VAL A 68 4.18 -0.87 16.70
CA VAL A 68 5.25 0.08 16.99
C VAL A 68 6.55 -0.43 16.41
N GLU A 69 7.15 0.35 15.54
CA GLU A 69 8.42 0.03 14.89
C GLU A 69 9.41 1.20 15.05
N THR A 70 10.68 0.87 15.22
CA THR A 70 11.75 1.86 15.10
C THR A 70 12.21 1.96 13.66
N GLY A 71 12.34 3.18 13.16
CA GLY A 71 12.82 3.44 11.81
C GLY A 71 14.29 3.86 11.79
N THR A 72 14.59 4.80 10.91
CA THR A 72 15.97 5.25 10.66
C THR A 72 16.62 5.87 11.89
N TYR A 73 17.84 5.43 12.19
CA TYR A 73 18.76 6.05 13.15
C TYR A 73 19.96 6.63 12.42
N GLY A 74 20.36 7.85 12.75
CA GLY A 74 21.53 8.48 12.16
C GLY A 74 22.12 9.57 13.04
N VAL A 75 23.45 9.69 13.03
CA VAL A 75 24.19 10.77 13.64
C VAL A 75 25.20 11.28 12.62
N ASN A 76 25.10 12.55 12.26
CA ASN A 76 25.91 13.16 11.22
C ASN A 76 26.51 14.48 11.73
N GLU A 77 27.73 14.77 11.28
CA GLU A 77 28.36 16.06 11.52
C GLU A 77 27.83 17.09 10.52
N GLU A 78 27.39 18.24 11.02
CA GLU A 78 27.01 19.39 10.23
C GLU A 78 28.09 20.46 10.31
N GLN A 79 28.59 20.89 9.15
CA GLN A 79 29.57 22.01 9.06
C GLN A 79 28.87 23.22 8.41
N PRO A 80 28.17 24.06 9.19
CA PRO A 80 27.57 25.28 8.65
C PRO A 80 28.65 26.28 8.27
N GLN A 81 28.46 27.00 7.16
CA GLN A 81 29.40 28.08 6.80
C GLN A 81 29.55 29.10 7.93
N ASN A 82 30.77 29.40 8.31
CA ASN A 82 31.16 30.40 9.35
C ASN A 82 30.67 30.07 10.78
N ARG A 83 30.43 28.79 11.11
CA ARG A 83 30.13 28.35 12.49
C ARG A 83 30.92 27.09 12.82
N PRO A 84 31.22 26.82 14.12
CA PRO A 84 31.83 25.55 14.50
C PRO A 84 30.94 24.37 14.05
N SER A 85 31.60 23.26 13.71
CA SER A 85 30.88 22.00 13.40
C SER A 85 30.06 21.55 14.61
N ARG A 86 28.93 20.92 14.31
CA ARG A 86 28.04 20.34 15.31
C ARG A 86 27.51 19.02 14.82
N TRP A 87 27.14 18.16 15.73
CA TRP A 87 26.51 16.88 15.44
C TRP A 87 24.98 17.03 15.45
N ARG A 88 24.32 16.42 14.49
CA ARG A 88 22.87 16.22 14.49
C ARG A 88 22.59 14.73 14.53
N GLY A 89 21.75 14.32 15.47
CA GLY A 89 21.27 12.94 15.57
C GLY A 89 19.77 12.90 15.47
N SER A 90 19.25 11.81 14.91
CA SER A 90 17.83 11.53 14.87
C SER A 90 17.54 10.04 14.87
N GLN A 91 16.38 9.67 15.42
CA GLN A 91 15.81 8.33 15.32
C GLN A 91 14.32 8.45 15.13
N SER A 92 13.75 7.70 14.17
CA SER A 92 12.31 7.68 13.95
C SER A 92 11.63 6.52 14.67
N LEU A 93 10.35 6.74 14.97
CA LEU A 93 9.40 5.79 15.55
C LEU A 93 8.13 5.84 14.72
N VAL A 94 7.65 4.67 14.31
CA VAL A 94 6.44 4.52 13.51
C VAL A 94 5.36 3.87 14.35
N LEU A 95 4.20 4.47 14.37
CA LEU A 95 2.99 3.96 14.98
C LEU A 95 2.00 3.61 13.88
N THR A 96 1.49 2.38 13.88
CA THR A 96 0.51 1.92 12.89
C THR A 96 -0.68 1.29 13.60
N GLY A 97 -1.91 1.62 13.19
CA GLY A 97 -3.10 1.04 13.79
C GLY A 97 -4.40 1.40 13.07
N LYS A 98 -5.40 0.52 13.20
CA LYS A 98 -6.75 0.75 12.64
C LYS A 98 -7.60 1.69 13.50
N ALA A 99 -7.33 1.75 14.81
CA ALA A 99 -7.99 2.68 15.72
C ALA A 99 -7.30 4.05 15.66
N ALA A 100 -7.66 4.87 14.67
CA ALA A 100 -7.02 6.15 14.42
C ALA A 100 -6.95 7.05 15.66
N ASP A 101 -8.02 7.14 16.45
CA ASP A 101 -8.06 7.94 17.68
C ASP A 101 -7.02 7.48 18.70
N ALA A 102 -6.81 6.17 18.82
CA ALA A 102 -5.80 5.63 19.75
C ALA A 102 -4.39 5.97 19.28
N VAL A 103 -4.11 5.85 17.97
CA VAL A 103 -2.83 6.22 17.37
C VAL A 103 -2.55 7.71 17.54
N LEU A 104 -3.52 8.57 17.24
CA LEU A 104 -3.40 10.02 17.37
C LEU A 104 -3.20 10.45 18.83
N LYS A 105 -3.92 9.83 19.77
CA LYS A 105 -3.75 10.11 21.20
C LYS A 105 -2.33 9.75 21.67
N LEU A 106 -1.84 8.59 21.28
CA LEU A 106 -0.47 8.17 21.62
C LEU A 106 0.57 9.09 20.98
N ALA A 107 0.40 9.43 19.70
CA ALA A 107 1.28 10.36 19.01
C ALA A 107 1.31 11.73 19.70
N GLY A 108 0.17 12.26 20.15
CA GLY A 108 0.09 13.50 20.92
C GLY A 108 0.84 13.45 22.25
N ILE A 109 0.77 12.33 22.98
CA ILE A 109 1.54 12.14 24.21
C ILE A 109 3.06 12.15 23.90
N LEU A 110 3.47 11.39 22.88
CA LEU A 110 4.88 11.33 22.47
C LEU A 110 5.42 12.68 21.98
N GLN A 111 4.57 13.49 21.34
CA GLN A 111 4.94 14.88 20.99
C GLN A 111 5.13 15.75 22.25
N SER A 112 4.30 15.58 23.28
CA SER A 112 4.47 16.27 24.55
C SER A 112 5.77 15.88 25.27
N ASP A 113 6.24 14.63 25.03
CA ASP A 113 7.53 14.11 25.53
C ASP A 113 8.72 14.50 24.63
N GLY A 114 8.51 15.37 23.64
CA GLY A 114 9.55 15.97 22.82
C GLY A 114 9.90 15.22 21.54
N LEU A 115 9.05 14.32 21.05
CA LEU A 115 9.17 13.80 19.70
C LEU A 115 8.49 14.76 18.70
N ILE A 116 9.01 14.79 17.49
CA ILE A 116 8.48 15.61 16.40
C ILE A 116 7.72 14.69 15.43
N MET A 117 6.47 15.00 15.13
CA MET A 117 5.74 14.27 14.09
C MET A 117 6.31 14.64 12.71
N SER A 118 6.74 13.64 11.96
CA SER A 118 7.33 13.78 10.61
C SER A 118 6.28 13.59 9.53
N SER A 119 5.40 12.59 9.70
CA SER A 119 4.30 12.33 8.77
C SER A 119 3.09 11.73 9.48
N LEU A 120 1.93 11.87 8.83
CA LEU A 120 0.67 11.25 9.18
C LEU A 120 -0.02 10.86 7.88
N ASP A 121 -0.20 9.56 7.65
CA ASP A 121 -0.75 9.03 6.43
C ASP A 121 -1.79 7.96 6.72
N TYR A 122 -2.88 7.98 5.95
CA TYR A 122 -3.87 6.91 5.96
C TYR A 122 -3.57 5.94 4.81
N GLU A 123 -3.50 4.66 5.12
CA GLU A 123 -3.22 3.58 4.19
C GLU A 123 -4.37 2.56 4.15
N VAL A 124 -4.38 1.70 3.16
CA VAL A 124 -5.29 0.55 3.13
C VAL A 124 -4.59 -0.62 3.82
N SER A 125 -5.27 -1.23 4.80
CA SER A 125 -4.68 -2.37 5.51
C SER A 125 -4.46 -3.58 4.59
N PRO A 126 -3.44 -4.41 4.85
CA PRO A 126 -3.20 -5.63 4.07
C PRO A 126 -4.39 -6.58 4.04
N GLU A 127 -5.20 -6.64 5.12
CA GLU A 127 -6.42 -7.45 5.16
C GLU A 127 -7.47 -6.92 4.19
N THR A 128 -7.67 -5.60 4.15
CA THR A 128 -8.62 -4.96 3.22
C THR A 128 -8.18 -5.16 1.77
N VAL A 129 -6.86 -5.10 1.50
CA VAL A 129 -6.32 -5.39 0.16
C VAL A 129 -6.59 -6.83 -0.22
N ARG A 130 -6.25 -7.81 0.64
CA ARG A 130 -6.47 -9.25 0.34
C ARG A 130 -7.95 -9.58 0.10
N GLY A 131 -8.84 -9.11 0.99
CA GLY A 131 -10.27 -9.34 0.81
C GLY A 131 -10.82 -8.73 -0.48
N ALA A 132 -10.37 -7.53 -0.84
CA ALA A 132 -10.74 -6.92 -2.10
C ALA A 132 -10.15 -7.64 -3.31
N GLU A 133 -8.92 -8.16 -3.23
CA GLU A 133 -8.27 -8.93 -4.29
C GLU A 133 -9.01 -10.22 -4.62
N GLU A 134 -9.44 -10.98 -3.60
CA GLU A 134 -10.23 -12.20 -3.79
C GLU A 134 -11.55 -11.91 -4.50
N ASP A 135 -12.31 -10.94 -4.02
CA ASP A 135 -13.59 -10.54 -4.62
C ASP A 135 -13.43 -10.01 -6.04
N LEU A 136 -12.45 -9.12 -6.27
CA LEU A 136 -12.22 -8.51 -7.58
C LEU A 136 -11.68 -9.51 -8.60
N THR A 137 -10.92 -10.51 -8.16
CA THR A 137 -10.49 -11.62 -9.02
C THR A 137 -11.68 -12.40 -9.53
N ALA A 138 -12.62 -12.77 -8.64
CA ALA A 138 -13.85 -13.46 -9.03
C ALA A 138 -14.70 -12.61 -9.99
N GLU A 139 -14.85 -11.32 -9.72
CA GLU A 139 -15.59 -10.37 -10.57
C GLU A 139 -14.95 -10.22 -11.96
N ALA A 140 -13.62 -10.08 -12.02
CA ALA A 140 -12.88 -9.94 -13.27
C ALA A 140 -12.97 -11.22 -14.13
N LEU A 141 -12.87 -12.40 -13.50
CA LEU A 141 -13.06 -13.69 -14.20
C LEU A 141 -14.46 -13.82 -14.76
N ALA A 142 -15.49 -13.56 -13.97
CA ALA A 142 -16.88 -13.63 -14.44
C ALA A 142 -17.14 -12.64 -15.59
N GLY A 143 -16.58 -11.42 -15.50
CA GLY A 143 -16.67 -10.42 -16.56
C GLY A 143 -15.94 -10.86 -17.84
N LEU A 144 -14.79 -11.52 -17.71
CA LEU A 144 -14.03 -12.07 -18.84
C LEU A 144 -14.79 -13.19 -19.53
N ASP A 145 -15.37 -14.12 -18.77
CA ASP A 145 -16.21 -15.22 -19.30
C ASP A 145 -17.41 -14.69 -20.07
N HIS A 146 -18.13 -13.75 -19.47
CA HIS A 146 -19.29 -13.12 -20.12
C HIS A 146 -18.91 -12.43 -21.43
N ARG A 147 -17.81 -11.70 -21.42
CA ARG A 147 -17.30 -11.01 -22.62
C ARG A 147 -16.82 -11.98 -23.68
N ALA A 148 -16.14 -13.07 -23.29
CA ALA A 148 -15.69 -14.12 -24.21
C ALA A 148 -16.88 -14.79 -24.90
N ALA A 149 -17.91 -15.17 -24.15
CA ALA A 149 -19.12 -15.75 -24.68
C ALA A 149 -19.83 -14.80 -25.66
N SER A 150 -20.01 -13.54 -25.30
CA SER A 150 -20.63 -12.52 -26.15
C SER A 150 -19.87 -12.28 -27.47
N VAL A 151 -18.53 -12.29 -27.44
CA VAL A 151 -17.71 -12.15 -28.66
C VAL A 151 -17.85 -13.40 -29.53
N ALA A 152 -17.74 -14.59 -28.94
CA ALA A 152 -17.86 -15.86 -29.66
C ALA A 152 -19.23 -15.97 -30.36
N GLU A 153 -20.31 -15.64 -29.68
CA GLU A 153 -21.69 -15.66 -30.25
C GLU A 153 -21.81 -14.75 -31.48
N ARG A 154 -21.26 -13.54 -31.43
CA ARG A 154 -21.28 -12.60 -32.59
C ARG A 154 -20.46 -13.09 -33.78
N MET A 155 -19.50 -13.97 -33.54
CA MET A 155 -18.70 -14.63 -34.57
C MET A 155 -19.32 -15.95 -35.04
N HIS A 156 -20.47 -16.35 -34.51
CA HIS A 156 -21.09 -17.68 -34.71
C HIS A 156 -20.15 -18.82 -34.28
N LEU A 157 -19.37 -18.60 -33.22
CA LEU A 157 -18.45 -19.54 -32.62
C LEU A 157 -18.82 -19.78 -31.16
N SER A 158 -18.20 -20.77 -30.53
CA SER A 158 -18.27 -21.03 -29.09
C SER A 158 -16.88 -21.02 -28.48
N VAL A 159 -16.79 -20.68 -27.19
CA VAL A 159 -15.56 -20.80 -26.41
C VAL A 159 -15.30 -22.29 -26.14
N VAL A 160 -14.22 -22.83 -26.65
CA VAL A 160 -13.83 -24.23 -26.48
C VAL A 160 -13.08 -24.44 -25.18
N ARG A 161 -12.07 -23.62 -24.93
CA ARG A 161 -11.24 -23.69 -23.73
C ARG A 161 -10.32 -22.47 -23.60
N TYR A 162 -9.85 -22.25 -22.40
CA TYR A 162 -8.70 -21.39 -22.16
C TYR A 162 -7.41 -22.04 -22.68
N ARG A 163 -6.58 -21.28 -23.36
CA ARG A 163 -5.23 -21.64 -23.77
C ARG A 163 -4.21 -21.14 -22.77
N ASP A 164 -4.38 -19.86 -22.32
CA ASP A 164 -3.60 -19.21 -21.29
C ASP A 164 -4.52 -18.35 -20.44
N LEU A 165 -4.24 -18.27 -19.16
CA LEU A 165 -4.96 -17.40 -18.20
C LEU A 165 -3.94 -16.79 -17.25
N ARG A 166 -3.97 -15.47 -17.16
CA ARG A 166 -3.11 -14.70 -16.23
C ARG A 166 -3.98 -13.86 -15.33
N VAL A 167 -3.77 -14.01 -14.04
CA VAL A 167 -4.39 -13.19 -13.00
C VAL A 167 -3.31 -12.27 -12.45
N GLY A 168 -3.50 -10.97 -12.59
CA GLY A 168 -2.61 -9.96 -12.02
C GLY A 168 -2.87 -9.81 -10.52
N ASN A 169 -1.87 -9.34 -9.78
CA ASN A 169 -2.02 -8.99 -8.38
C ASN A 169 -2.87 -7.72 -8.24
N ALA A 170 -3.43 -7.52 -7.04
CA ALA A 170 -4.13 -6.30 -6.71
C ALA A 170 -3.18 -5.09 -6.76
N GLU A 171 -3.56 -4.07 -7.52
CA GLU A 171 -2.87 -2.78 -7.55
C GLU A 171 -3.68 -1.76 -6.76
N THR A 172 -3.03 -1.10 -5.81
CA THR A 172 -3.65 0.00 -5.06
C THR A 172 -3.28 1.32 -5.73
N GLY A 173 -4.23 1.90 -6.44
CA GLY A 173 -4.08 3.23 -7.05
C GLY A 173 -4.28 4.32 -6.00
N GLY A 174 -3.32 5.27 -5.89
CA GLY A 174 -3.43 6.43 -5.04
C GLY A 174 -4.35 7.50 -5.65
N GLY A 175 -5.46 7.83 -4.98
CA GLY A 175 -5.97 9.18 -5.01
C GLY A 175 -4.98 10.11 -4.27
N PRO A 176 -5.13 11.45 -4.35
CA PRO A 176 -4.25 12.38 -3.67
C PRO A 176 -4.21 12.02 -2.17
N THR A 177 -3.03 11.65 -1.69
CA THR A 177 -2.77 11.54 -0.26
C THR A 177 -2.75 12.95 0.30
N PRO A 178 -3.61 13.30 1.27
CA PRO A 178 -3.48 14.56 1.95
C PRO A 178 -2.10 14.57 2.64
N ARG A 179 -1.18 15.38 2.14
CA ARG A 179 0.10 15.63 2.80
C ARG A 179 -0.12 16.76 3.80
N PHE A 180 -0.12 16.44 5.07
CA PHE A 180 -0.14 17.45 6.11
C PHE A 180 1.29 17.95 6.33
N ALA A 181 1.54 19.22 6.02
CA ALA A 181 2.78 19.87 6.42
C ALA A 181 2.77 20.02 7.95
N ALA A 182 3.74 19.42 8.62
CA ALA A 182 3.89 19.47 10.07
C ALA A 182 4.31 20.86 10.51
N MET A 183 3.35 21.76 10.71
CA MET A 183 3.53 23.05 11.36
C MET A 183 2.31 23.35 12.24
N ALA A 184 2.19 22.66 13.38
CA ALA A 184 1.47 23.18 14.54
C ALA A 184 1.48 22.20 15.71
N MET A 185 1.56 22.71 16.92
CA MET A 185 1.42 21.97 18.20
C MET A 185 -0.03 21.53 18.49
N ALA A 186 -0.89 21.40 17.47
CA ALA A 186 -2.22 20.84 17.55
C ALA A 186 -2.26 19.53 16.79
N ALA A 187 -2.94 18.51 17.32
CA ALA A 187 -3.15 17.26 16.63
C ALA A 187 -3.75 17.53 15.23
N PRO A 188 -3.13 17.03 14.14
CA PRO A 188 -3.67 17.25 12.80
C PRO A 188 -5.05 16.61 12.70
N VAL A 189 -6.02 17.34 12.17
CA VAL A 189 -7.35 16.81 11.84
C VAL A 189 -7.27 16.28 10.42
N GLY A 190 -7.44 14.97 10.25
CA GLY A 190 -7.44 14.32 8.95
C GLY A 190 -8.55 13.29 8.87
N GLU A 191 -9.25 13.24 7.75
CA GLU A 191 -10.21 12.18 7.46
C GLU A 191 -9.57 11.11 6.58
N PRO A 192 -9.89 9.82 6.79
CA PRO A 192 -9.41 8.76 5.93
C PRO A 192 -9.97 8.94 4.51
N GLY A 193 -9.07 9.12 3.55
CA GLY A 193 -9.42 9.15 2.15
C GLY A 193 -9.81 7.77 1.63
N ARG A 194 -10.15 7.69 0.32
CA ARG A 194 -10.41 6.41 -0.36
C ARG A 194 -9.25 6.07 -1.30
N ALA A 195 -9.01 4.78 -1.48
CA ALA A 195 -8.13 4.24 -2.50
C ALA A 195 -8.94 3.40 -3.48
N VAL A 196 -8.41 3.19 -4.68
CA VAL A 196 -8.98 2.27 -5.67
C VAL A 196 -8.09 1.05 -5.74
N ILE A 197 -8.67 -0.13 -5.50
CA ILE A 197 -7.99 -1.41 -5.71
C ILE A 197 -8.47 -1.95 -7.06
N ARG A 198 -7.54 -2.45 -7.87
CA ARG A 198 -7.79 -3.02 -9.20
C ARG A 198 -7.15 -4.37 -9.32
N VAL A 199 -7.85 -5.28 -9.99
CA VAL A 199 -7.32 -6.57 -10.43
C VAL A 199 -7.57 -6.69 -11.93
N MET A 200 -6.56 -7.09 -12.67
CA MET A 200 -6.64 -7.34 -14.11
C MET A 200 -6.46 -8.83 -14.37
N VAL A 201 -7.34 -9.36 -15.17
CA VAL A 201 -7.25 -10.75 -15.69
C VAL A 201 -7.11 -10.68 -17.19
N SER A 202 -6.19 -11.45 -17.76
CA SER A 202 -6.03 -11.59 -19.22
C SER A 202 -6.01 -13.05 -19.62
N ALA A 203 -6.59 -13.37 -20.78
CA ALA A 203 -6.66 -14.72 -21.27
C ALA A 203 -6.54 -14.82 -22.79
N GLU A 204 -5.99 -15.96 -23.25
CA GLU A 204 -6.10 -16.47 -24.59
C GLU A 204 -7.11 -17.62 -24.60
N LEU A 205 -8.15 -17.50 -25.40
CA LEU A 205 -9.19 -18.50 -25.54
C LEU A 205 -9.23 -19.05 -26.96
N LEU A 206 -9.48 -20.35 -27.07
CA LEU A 206 -9.71 -21.00 -28.36
C LEU A 206 -11.21 -20.99 -28.65
N LEU A 207 -11.57 -20.46 -29.82
CA LEU A 207 -12.94 -20.49 -30.34
C LEU A 207 -13.04 -21.55 -31.40
N GLY A 208 -14.19 -22.23 -31.43
CA GLY A 208 -14.54 -23.27 -32.43
C GLY A 208 -16.00 -23.15 -32.87
N LEU A 209 -16.35 -23.94 -33.88
CA LEU A 209 -17.74 -24.03 -34.31
C LEU A 209 -18.59 -24.59 -33.16
N HIS A 210 -19.82 -24.12 -33.09
CA HIS A 210 -20.79 -24.64 -32.13
C HIS A 210 -21.05 -26.13 -32.46
N PRO A 211 -20.99 -27.05 -31.48
CA PRO A 211 -21.25 -28.47 -31.69
C PRO A 211 -22.68 -28.73 -32.19
#